data_812800048d1b41b9503c46dc5df568e3
#
_entry.id   812800048d1b41b9503c46dc5df568e3
#
_cell.length_a   1.000
_cell.length_b   1.000
_cell.length_c   1.000
_cell.angle_alpha   90.00
_cell.angle_beta   90.00
_cell.angle_gamma   90.00
#
_symmetry.space_group_name_H-M   'P 1'
#
loop_
_entity.id
_entity.type
_entity.pdbx_description
1 polymer ?
#
loop_
_entity_poly.entity_id
_entity_poly.type
_entity_poly.pdbx_seq_one_letter_code
_entity_poly.pdbx_strand_id
1 'polypeptide(L)'
;MGSLFKWLQRLNVPKGVGVILFFYASGIVAHSLPQLRVIAFSMTDLFLFGMNTYLLIDILNSNKGKTLFLWIIPVYLFTFSMEAIGVATGKIFGSYHYGSNMHLKVLGVPLVIAFNWLVLALAINSLSLRFFSNKWLLSIFSGVLIACYDYFIEPVAINLDYWKWESNVVPFQNYLAWCVIGFLVSFPLHAFKLKFQSPLLLPYLFIQWIYFNILVLLDVKF
;
A
#
# COMPACT_ATOMS: atom_id res chain seq x y z
N MET A 1 -30.79 -19.20 1.70
CA MET A 1 -29.62 -18.83 2.53
C MET A 1 -28.54 -19.92 2.64
N GLY A 2 -28.88 -21.24 2.61
CA GLY A 2 -27.89 -22.32 2.81
C GLY A 2 -26.90 -22.59 1.66
N SER A 3 -27.19 -22.24 0.39
CA SER A 3 -26.33 -22.56 -0.75
C SER A 3 -25.13 -21.60 -0.89
N LEU A 4 -25.33 -20.31 -0.65
CA LEU A 4 -24.28 -19.28 -0.67
C LEU A 4 -23.25 -19.52 0.46
N PHE A 5 -23.73 -19.87 1.66
CA PHE A 5 -22.87 -20.16 2.80
C PHE A 5 -22.00 -21.40 2.58
N LYS A 6 -22.56 -22.46 1.99
CA LYS A 6 -21.80 -23.66 1.60
C LYS A 6 -20.81 -23.38 0.47
N TRP A 7 -21.12 -22.48 -0.47
CA TRP A 7 -20.22 -22.06 -1.52
C TRP A 7 -19.04 -21.25 -0.97
N LEU A 8 -19.30 -20.29 -0.05
CA LEU A 8 -18.27 -19.52 0.64
C LEU A 8 -17.32 -20.40 1.47
N GLN A 9 -17.84 -21.44 2.13
CA GLN A 9 -17.00 -22.42 2.84
C GLN A 9 -16.08 -23.22 1.91
N ARG A 10 -16.48 -23.46 0.66
CA ARG A 10 -15.65 -24.13 -0.36
C ARG A 10 -14.50 -23.25 -0.88
N LEU A 11 -14.59 -21.93 -0.75
CA LEU A 11 -13.56 -21.00 -1.21
C LEU A 11 -12.29 -21.02 -0.33
N ASN A 12 -12.31 -21.73 0.78
CA ASN A 12 -11.17 -21.83 1.73
C ASN A 12 -10.51 -20.46 2.03
N VAL A 13 -11.38 -19.44 2.22
CA VAL A 13 -10.93 -18.06 2.44
C VAL A 13 -10.20 -17.98 3.78
N PRO A 14 -8.97 -17.45 3.82
CA PRO A 14 -8.23 -17.27 5.06
C PRO A 14 -9.02 -16.44 6.07
N LYS A 15 -9.06 -16.88 7.34
CA LYS A 15 -9.85 -16.20 8.39
C LYS A 15 -9.58 -14.70 8.50
N GLY A 16 -8.33 -14.29 8.27
CA GLY A 16 -7.92 -12.88 8.32
C GLY A 16 -8.51 -11.99 7.23
N VAL A 17 -8.97 -12.55 6.11
CA VAL A 17 -9.60 -11.77 5.02
C VAL A 17 -10.88 -11.09 5.49
N GLY A 18 -11.65 -11.71 6.38
CA GLY A 18 -12.84 -11.09 6.97
C GLY A 18 -12.54 -9.81 7.74
N VAL A 19 -11.40 -9.75 8.42
CA VAL A 19 -10.93 -8.54 9.13
C VAL A 19 -10.62 -7.42 8.11
N ILE A 20 -9.89 -7.74 7.05
CA ILE A 20 -9.56 -6.77 6.00
C ILE A 20 -10.83 -6.24 5.36
N LEU A 21 -11.74 -7.12 4.94
CA LEU A 21 -13.03 -6.74 4.35
C LEU A 21 -13.85 -5.86 5.28
N PHE A 22 -13.95 -6.20 6.56
CA PHE A 22 -14.71 -5.44 7.54
C PHE A 22 -14.17 -4.00 7.64
N PHE A 23 -12.86 -3.83 7.79
CA PHE A 23 -12.27 -2.51 7.94
C PHE A 23 -12.38 -1.66 6.67
N TYR A 24 -12.13 -2.23 5.49
CA TYR A 24 -12.27 -1.49 4.23
C TYR A 24 -13.73 -1.16 3.90
N ALA A 25 -14.67 -2.09 4.15
CA ALA A 25 -16.10 -1.81 3.98
C ALA A 25 -16.58 -0.72 4.95
N SER A 26 -16.15 -0.77 6.21
CA SER A 26 -16.44 0.29 7.20
C SER A 26 -15.85 1.63 6.76
N GLY A 27 -14.66 1.63 6.17
CA GLY A 27 -14.03 2.81 5.58
C GLY A 27 -14.86 3.40 4.44
N ILE A 28 -15.40 2.59 3.51
CA ILE A 28 -16.29 3.07 2.46
C ILE A 28 -17.51 3.78 3.07
N VAL A 29 -18.17 3.15 4.04
CA VAL A 29 -19.33 3.73 4.72
C VAL A 29 -18.98 5.05 5.43
N ALA A 30 -17.85 5.06 6.16
CA ALA A 30 -17.43 6.24 6.91
C ALA A 30 -17.08 7.42 6.00
N HIS A 31 -16.43 7.19 4.86
CA HIS A 31 -16.14 8.25 3.89
C HIS A 31 -17.38 8.70 3.11
N SER A 32 -18.36 7.81 2.89
CA SER A 32 -19.59 8.13 2.15
C SER A 32 -20.57 8.97 2.95
N LEU A 33 -20.59 8.83 4.29
CA LEU A 33 -21.50 9.55 5.17
C LEU A 33 -20.87 10.87 5.66
N PRO A 34 -21.42 12.05 5.33
CA PRO A 34 -20.83 13.34 5.74
C PRO A 34 -20.57 13.45 7.24
N GLN A 35 -21.45 12.87 8.07
CA GLN A 35 -21.34 12.90 9.54
C GLN A 35 -20.15 12.11 10.08
N LEU A 36 -19.71 11.07 9.38
CA LEU A 36 -18.58 10.20 9.77
C LEU A 36 -17.27 10.59 9.10
N ARG A 37 -17.34 11.43 8.06
CA ARG A 37 -16.19 11.74 7.20
C ARG A 37 -15.03 12.36 7.98
N VAL A 38 -15.31 13.29 8.90
CA VAL A 38 -14.28 13.92 9.75
C VAL A 38 -13.56 12.88 10.63
N ILE A 39 -14.31 11.90 11.15
CA ILE A 39 -13.72 10.81 11.96
C ILE A 39 -12.87 9.92 11.06
N ALA A 40 -13.36 9.57 9.85
CA ALA A 40 -12.63 8.75 8.89
C ALA A 40 -11.27 9.38 8.54
N PHE A 41 -11.24 10.68 8.27
CA PHE A 41 -10.01 11.40 7.96
C PHE A 41 -9.04 11.43 9.13
N SER A 42 -9.54 11.75 10.35
CA SER A 42 -8.68 11.80 11.54
C SER A 42 -8.12 10.43 11.95
N MET A 43 -8.75 9.32 11.52
CA MET A 43 -8.33 7.96 11.85
C MET A 43 -7.46 7.31 10.76
N THR A 44 -7.17 8.01 9.66
CA THR A 44 -6.43 7.44 8.51
C THR A 44 -5.08 6.85 8.91
N ASP A 45 -4.24 7.61 9.62
CA ASP A 45 -2.92 7.13 10.06
C ASP A 45 -3.04 5.88 10.95
N LEU A 46 -3.96 5.94 11.93
CA LEU A 46 -4.17 4.82 12.85
C LEU A 46 -4.66 3.57 12.12
N PHE A 47 -5.59 3.75 11.18
CA PHE A 47 -6.08 2.65 10.34
C PHE A 47 -4.95 2.03 9.51
N LEU A 48 -4.16 2.85 8.82
CA LEU A 48 -3.05 2.38 7.98
C LEU A 48 -1.97 1.70 8.82
N PHE A 49 -1.58 2.28 9.98
CA PHE A 49 -0.64 1.64 10.90
C PHE A 49 -1.17 0.30 11.41
N GLY A 50 -2.43 0.25 11.84
CA GLY A 50 -3.07 -0.96 12.33
C GLY A 50 -3.12 -2.06 11.26
N MET A 51 -3.56 -1.73 10.05
CA MET A 51 -3.66 -2.68 8.94
C MET A 51 -2.30 -3.21 8.51
N ASN A 52 -1.31 -2.31 8.33
CA ASN A 52 0.05 -2.71 7.96
C ASN A 52 0.71 -3.57 9.05
N THR A 53 0.50 -3.23 10.34
CA THR A 53 0.98 -4.04 11.46
C THR A 53 0.34 -5.42 11.47
N TYR A 54 -0.97 -5.50 11.27
CA TYR A 54 -1.70 -6.76 11.19
C TYR A 54 -1.15 -7.68 10.09
N LEU A 55 -0.95 -7.13 8.89
CA LEU A 55 -0.39 -7.87 7.76
C LEU A 55 1.06 -8.29 8.02
N LEU A 56 1.88 -7.40 8.58
CA LEU A 56 3.27 -7.70 8.88
C LEU A 56 3.40 -8.82 9.93
N ILE A 57 2.57 -8.80 10.97
CA ILE A 57 2.53 -9.88 11.97
C ILE A 57 2.16 -11.21 11.30
N ASP A 58 1.16 -11.23 10.42
CA ASP A 58 0.77 -12.45 9.70
C ASP A 58 1.90 -12.98 8.81
N ILE A 59 2.59 -12.09 8.08
CA ILE A 59 3.75 -12.44 7.25
C ILE A 59 4.87 -13.05 8.11
N LEU A 60 5.22 -12.42 9.23
CA LEU A 60 6.29 -12.89 10.12
C LEU A 60 5.95 -14.24 10.74
N ASN A 61 4.71 -14.44 11.18
CA ASN A 61 4.24 -15.70 11.73
C ASN A 61 4.23 -16.83 10.69
N SER A 62 3.84 -16.51 9.46
CA SER A 62 3.77 -17.48 8.35
C SER A 62 5.14 -17.97 7.91
N ASN A 63 6.19 -17.14 8.05
CA ASN A 63 7.51 -17.46 7.52
C ASN A 63 8.53 -17.94 8.55
N LYS A 64 8.23 -17.88 9.85
CA LYS A 64 9.07 -18.35 10.98
C LYS A 64 10.53 -17.93 10.93
N GLY A 65 10.89 -16.91 10.15
CA GLY A 65 12.28 -16.50 9.89
C GLY A 65 12.54 -15.05 10.24
N LYS A 66 13.68 -14.81 10.95
CA LYS A 66 14.13 -13.45 11.25
C LYS A 66 14.81 -12.78 10.06
N THR A 67 15.10 -13.51 8.98
CA THR A 67 15.82 -12.99 7.80
C THR A 67 15.05 -11.89 7.05
N LEU A 68 13.72 -11.90 7.12
CA LEU A 68 12.92 -10.84 6.52
C LEU A 68 13.15 -9.47 7.18
N PHE A 69 13.54 -9.42 8.46
CA PHE A 69 13.91 -8.15 9.11
C PHE A 69 15.11 -7.46 8.46
N LEU A 70 16.03 -8.24 7.86
CA LEU A 70 17.16 -7.70 7.10
C LEU A 70 16.74 -6.98 5.84
N TRP A 71 15.49 -7.17 5.41
CA TRP A 71 14.87 -6.44 4.30
C TRP A 71 13.92 -5.35 4.82
N ILE A 72 13.10 -5.63 5.82
CA ILE A 72 12.09 -4.70 6.37
C ILE A 72 12.72 -3.39 6.80
N ILE A 73 13.77 -3.45 7.65
CA ILE A 73 14.39 -2.25 8.22
C ILE A 73 15.08 -1.41 7.14
N PRO A 74 15.96 -1.96 6.28
CA PRO A 74 16.56 -1.17 5.21
C PRO A 74 15.56 -0.60 4.22
N VAL A 75 14.51 -1.35 3.86
CA VAL A 75 13.48 -0.86 2.92
C VAL A 75 12.66 0.26 3.53
N TYR A 76 12.25 0.14 4.79
CA TYR A 76 11.55 1.22 5.48
C TYR A 76 12.38 2.51 5.49
N LEU A 77 13.66 2.42 5.90
CA LEU A 77 14.56 3.57 5.94
C LEU A 77 14.84 4.14 4.55
N PHE A 78 15.03 3.28 3.57
CA PHE A 78 15.28 3.68 2.18
C PHE A 78 14.07 4.42 1.59
N THR A 79 12.87 3.83 1.66
CA THR A 79 11.67 4.46 1.10
C THR A 79 11.32 5.74 1.85
N PHE A 80 11.45 5.78 3.18
CA PHE A 80 11.30 7.02 3.95
C PHE A 80 12.29 8.09 3.51
N SER A 81 13.56 7.73 3.28
CA SER A 81 14.57 8.67 2.81
C SER A 81 14.26 9.20 1.41
N MET A 82 13.76 8.33 0.49
CA MET A 82 13.34 8.76 -0.84
C MET A 82 12.18 9.75 -0.76
N GLU A 83 11.19 9.51 0.09
CA GLU A 83 10.09 10.44 0.34
C GLU A 83 10.57 11.77 0.93
N ALA A 84 11.42 11.72 1.96
CA ALA A 84 11.96 12.93 2.59
C ALA A 84 12.79 13.79 1.62
N ILE A 85 13.65 13.17 0.82
CA ILE A 85 14.40 13.87 -0.23
C ILE A 85 13.44 14.38 -1.33
N GLY A 86 12.42 13.58 -1.68
CA GLY A 86 11.39 13.96 -2.64
C GLY A 86 10.67 15.23 -2.24
N VAL A 87 10.10 15.26 -1.03
CA VAL A 87 9.41 16.43 -0.48
C VAL A 87 10.34 17.64 -0.36
N ALA A 88 11.56 17.44 0.12
CA ALA A 88 12.50 18.53 0.34
C ALA A 88 13.03 19.16 -0.96
N THR A 89 13.09 18.41 -2.06
CA THR A 89 13.79 18.85 -3.28
C THR A 89 12.93 18.92 -4.53
N GLY A 90 11.79 18.21 -4.55
CA GLY A 90 10.98 18.00 -5.75
C GLY A 90 11.66 17.17 -6.85
N LYS A 91 12.87 16.63 -6.61
CA LYS A 91 13.70 16.03 -7.66
C LYS A 91 13.41 14.53 -7.89
N ILE A 92 12.80 13.83 -6.94
CA ILE A 92 12.53 12.38 -7.07
C ILE A 92 11.19 12.15 -7.73
N PHE A 93 10.12 12.65 -7.12
CA PHE A 93 8.75 12.41 -7.58
C PHE A 93 8.15 13.59 -8.36
N GLY A 94 8.72 14.79 -8.24
CA GLY A 94 8.17 16.08 -8.58
C GLY A 94 7.88 16.90 -7.33
N SER A 95 7.39 18.14 -7.49
CA SER A 95 7.08 19.02 -6.36
C SER A 95 5.70 18.72 -5.79
N TYR A 96 5.65 18.24 -4.56
CA TYR A 96 4.43 17.91 -3.81
C TYR A 96 4.64 18.09 -2.31
N HIS A 97 3.58 18.09 -1.57
CA HIS A 97 3.59 18.06 -0.11
C HIS A 97 2.45 17.19 0.44
N TYR A 98 2.66 16.64 1.63
CA TYR A 98 1.64 15.86 2.33
C TYR A 98 0.61 16.76 2.99
N GLY A 99 -0.66 16.49 2.73
CA GLY A 99 -1.81 17.24 3.23
C GLY A 99 -2.09 17.06 4.72
N SER A 100 -3.17 17.66 5.19
CA SER A 100 -3.52 17.72 6.61
C SER A 100 -4.03 16.39 7.18
N ASN A 101 -4.53 15.49 6.35
CA ASN A 101 -5.08 14.19 6.77
C ASN A 101 -4.02 13.12 7.06
N MET A 102 -2.75 13.47 6.95
CA MET A 102 -1.61 12.67 7.36
C MET A 102 -0.91 13.38 8.52
N HIS A 103 -1.05 12.85 9.75
CA HIS A 103 -0.70 13.62 10.98
C HIS A 103 0.72 13.36 11.49
N LEU A 104 1.14 12.09 11.60
CA LEU A 104 2.44 11.73 12.20
C LEU A 104 3.56 11.90 11.19
N LYS A 105 4.08 13.12 11.04
CA LYS A 105 5.12 13.47 10.05
C LYS A 105 6.50 13.70 10.70
N VAL A 106 7.53 13.24 10.01
CA VAL A 106 8.95 13.57 10.26
C VAL A 106 9.53 14.07 8.93
N LEU A 107 10.25 15.18 8.94
CA LEU A 107 10.78 15.83 7.74
C LEU A 107 9.70 16.10 6.66
N GLY A 108 8.47 16.40 7.08
CA GLY A 108 7.34 16.62 6.19
C GLY A 108 6.69 15.35 5.63
N VAL A 109 7.21 14.16 5.95
CA VAL A 109 6.73 12.86 5.45
C VAL A 109 5.99 12.09 6.55
N PRO A 110 4.77 11.59 6.31
CA PRO A 110 4.08 10.73 7.26
C PRO A 110 4.81 9.39 7.43
N LEU A 111 5.05 8.99 8.68
CA LEU A 111 5.77 7.74 8.98
C LEU A 111 5.08 6.50 8.40
N VAL A 112 3.76 6.54 8.26
CA VAL A 112 2.97 5.45 7.71
C VAL A 112 3.22 5.20 6.23
N ILE A 113 3.69 6.20 5.47
CA ILE A 113 3.94 6.06 4.02
C ILE A 113 5.03 5.03 3.73
N ALA A 114 6.17 5.12 4.45
CA ALA A 114 7.24 4.12 4.30
C ALA A 114 6.77 2.72 4.73
N PHE A 115 5.85 2.63 5.69
CA PHE A 115 5.24 1.37 6.09
C PHE A 115 4.29 0.83 4.99
N ASN A 116 3.52 1.70 4.35
CA ASN A 116 2.70 1.34 3.19
C ASN A 116 3.57 0.82 2.02
N TRP A 117 4.67 1.49 1.71
CA TRP A 117 5.64 1.05 0.71
C TRP A 117 6.08 -0.39 0.95
N LEU A 118 6.42 -0.71 2.20
CA LEU A 118 6.89 -2.03 2.61
C LEU A 118 5.82 -3.11 2.36
N VAL A 119 4.60 -2.89 2.86
CA VAL A 119 3.52 -3.88 2.74
C VAL A 119 3.03 -4.00 1.30
N LEU A 120 2.92 -2.89 0.58
CA LEU A 120 2.57 -2.88 -0.85
C LEU A 120 3.61 -3.65 -1.68
N ALA A 121 4.91 -3.42 -1.43
CA ALA A 121 5.97 -4.16 -2.12
C ALA A 121 5.86 -5.66 -1.88
N LEU A 122 5.63 -6.11 -0.62
CA LEU A 122 5.43 -7.54 -0.33
C LEU A 122 4.21 -8.11 -1.04
N ALA A 123 3.08 -7.38 -1.06
CA ALA A 123 1.86 -7.82 -1.71
C ALA A 123 2.02 -7.94 -3.24
N ILE A 124 2.62 -6.94 -3.88
CA ILE A 124 2.87 -6.95 -5.32
C ILE A 124 3.90 -8.03 -5.70
N ASN A 125 4.97 -8.18 -4.91
CA ASN A 125 5.93 -9.27 -5.16
C ASN A 125 5.29 -10.65 -4.99
N SER A 126 4.34 -10.82 -4.07
CA SER A 126 3.55 -12.06 -3.94
C SER A 126 2.70 -12.33 -5.19
N LEU A 127 2.16 -11.28 -5.82
CA LEU A 127 1.46 -11.40 -7.11
C LEU A 127 2.43 -11.76 -8.25
N SER A 128 3.56 -11.07 -8.34
CA SER A 128 4.57 -11.25 -9.39
C SER A 128 5.12 -12.68 -9.46
N LEU A 129 5.27 -13.34 -8.29
CA LEU A 129 5.70 -14.75 -8.19
C LEU A 129 4.75 -15.74 -8.88
N ARG A 130 3.53 -15.33 -9.24
CA ARG A 130 2.59 -16.17 -10.00
C ARG A 130 2.88 -16.19 -11.50
N PHE A 131 3.65 -15.21 -11.99
CA PHE A 131 3.92 -15.01 -13.42
C PHE A 131 5.37 -15.32 -13.79
N PHE A 132 6.32 -15.08 -12.88
CA PHE A 132 7.73 -15.21 -13.16
C PHE A 132 8.47 -15.96 -12.05
N SER A 133 9.63 -16.53 -12.41
CA SER A 133 10.58 -17.15 -11.46
C SER A 133 11.97 -16.51 -11.50
N ASN A 134 12.29 -15.82 -12.59
CA ASN A 134 13.57 -15.12 -12.74
C ASN A 134 13.58 -13.83 -11.89
N LYS A 135 14.59 -13.67 -11.04
CA LYS A 135 14.69 -12.54 -10.11
C LYS A 135 14.65 -11.15 -10.78
N TRP A 136 15.23 -11.03 -11.99
CA TRP A 136 15.23 -9.77 -12.73
C TRP A 136 13.84 -9.44 -13.27
N LEU A 137 13.20 -10.42 -13.93
CA LEU A 137 11.83 -10.26 -14.42
C LEU A 137 10.84 -10.01 -13.30
N LEU A 138 10.96 -10.74 -12.18
CA LEU A 138 10.15 -10.51 -10.97
C LEU A 138 10.27 -9.07 -10.48
N SER A 139 11.51 -8.58 -10.34
CA SER A 139 11.74 -7.25 -9.79
C SER A 139 11.32 -6.13 -10.73
N ILE A 140 11.57 -6.28 -12.03
CA ILE A 140 11.10 -5.32 -13.05
C ILE A 140 9.57 -5.29 -13.08
N PHE A 141 8.93 -6.44 -13.13
CA PHE A 141 7.47 -6.54 -13.16
C PHE A 141 6.83 -5.99 -11.88
N SER A 142 7.44 -6.26 -10.71
CA SER A 142 6.99 -5.68 -9.45
C SER A 142 7.12 -4.16 -9.42
N GLY A 143 8.23 -3.61 -9.94
CA GLY A 143 8.41 -2.15 -10.04
C GLY A 143 7.34 -1.51 -10.92
N VAL A 144 7.06 -2.11 -12.09
CA VAL A 144 5.99 -1.64 -12.98
C VAL A 144 4.61 -1.72 -12.31
N LEU A 145 4.30 -2.83 -11.63
CA LEU A 145 3.02 -2.98 -10.93
C LEU A 145 2.87 -2.00 -9.76
N ILE A 146 3.96 -1.69 -9.04
CA ILE A 146 3.95 -0.69 -7.97
C ILE A 146 3.62 0.69 -8.56
N ALA A 147 4.24 1.09 -9.67
CA ALA A 147 3.93 2.34 -10.36
C ALA A 147 2.49 2.38 -10.91
N CYS A 148 2.00 1.26 -11.47
CA CYS A 148 0.59 1.15 -11.87
C CYS A 148 -0.35 1.29 -10.68
N TYR A 149 -0.01 0.71 -9.54
CA TYR A 149 -0.83 0.80 -8.33
C TYR A 149 -0.89 2.24 -7.81
N ASP A 150 0.24 2.96 -7.82
CA ASP A 150 0.32 4.38 -7.48
C ASP A 150 -0.61 5.22 -8.39
N TYR A 151 -0.60 4.97 -9.69
CA TYR A 151 -1.51 5.63 -10.63
C TYR A 151 -2.99 5.52 -10.23
N PHE A 152 -3.42 4.37 -9.71
CA PHE A 152 -4.80 4.18 -9.25
C PHE A 152 -5.09 4.81 -7.89
N ILE A 153 -4.08 5.02 -7.04
CA ILE A 153 -4.24 5.67 -5.74
C ILE A 153 -4.30 7.19 -5.88
N GLU A 154 -3.58 7.77 -6.82
CA GLU A 154 -3.42 9.22 -6.98
C GLU A 154 -4.75 10.01 -6.91
N PRO A 155 -5.80 9.66 -7.67
CA PRO A 155 -7.04 10.44 -7.62
C PRO A 155 -7.67 10.48 -6.23
N VAL A 156 -7.65 9.35 -5.51
CA VAL A 156 -8.24 9.29 -4.17
C VAL A 156 -7.38 10.00 -3.14
N ALA A 157 -6.06 9.87 -3.27
CA ALA A 157 -5.14 10.50 -2.33
C ALA A 157 -5.19 12.03 -2.42
N ILE A 158 -5.32 12.58 -3.63
CA ILE A 158 -5.53 14.01 -3.87
C ILE A 158 -6.89 14.44 -3.30
N ASN A 159 -7.96 13.71 -3.59
CA ASN A 159 -9.31 14.00 -3.13
C ASN A 159 -9.44 13.97 -1.60
N LEU A 160 -8.70 13.08 -0.92
CA LEU A 160 -8.71 12.91 0.53
C LEU A 160 -7.66 13.76 1.26
N ASP A 161 -6.99 14.68 0.57
CA ASP A 161 -5.94 15.53 1.14
C ASP A 161 -4.80 14.72 1.81
N TYR A 162 -4.41 13.59 1.19
CA TYR A 162 -3.22 12.85 1.64
C TYR A 162 -1.96 13.53 1.16
N TRP A 163 -1.93 13.96 -0.12
CA TRP A 163 -0.89 14.81 -0.70
C TRP A 163 -1.45 15.70 -1.82
N LYS A 164 -0.70 16.75 -2.12
CA LYS A 164 -1.03 17.72 -3.17
C LYS A 164 0.18 17.98 -4.04
N TRP A 165 -0.03 18.00 -5.34
CA TRP A 165 0.96 18.38 -6.35
C TRP A 165 0.91 19.89 -6.57
N GLU A 166 2.08 20.55 -6.58
CA GLU A 166 2.13 22.02 -6.81
C GLU A 166 1.60 22.41 -8.18
N SER A 167 1.79 21.56 -9.20
CA SER A 167 1.30 21.77 -10.57
C SER A 167 -0.18 21.36 -10.76
N ASN A 168 -0.85 20.84 -9.73
CA ASN A 168 -2.16 20.18 -9.82
C ASN A 168 -2.24 19.01 -10.83
N VAL A 169 -1.09 18.54 -11.31
CA VAL A 169 -0.96 17.41 -12.22
C VAL A 169 0.14 16.50 -11.70
N VAL A 170 -0.15 15.19 -11.67
CA VAL A 170 0.85 14.18 -11.28
C VAL A 170 1.91 14.11 -12.40
N PRO A 171 3.18 14.42 -12.13
CA PRO A 171 4.20 14.40 -13.16
C PRO A 171 4.56 12.95 -13.52
N PHE A 172 4.88 12.68 -14.80
CA PHE A 172 5.34 11.36 -15.24
C PHE A 172 6.56 10.86 -14.46
N GLN A 173 7.40 11.79 -13.99
CA GLN A 173 8.54 11.52 -13.12
C GLN A 173 8.14 10.75 -11.86
N ASN A 174 6.96 10.99 -11.28
CA ASN A 174 6.45 10.25 -10.13
C ASN A 174 6.38 8.74 -10.45
N TYR A 175 5.71 8.37 -11.53
CA TYR A 175 5.54 6.97 -11.90
C TYR A 175 6.86 6.28 -12.24
N LEU A 176 7.79 7.00 -12.86
CA LEU A 176 9.13 6.49 -13.11
C LEU A 176 9.89 6.24 -11.81
N ALA A 177 9.81 7.15 -10.84
CA ALA A 177 10.42 6.99 -9.53
C ALA A 177 9.82 5.80 -8.78
N TRP A 178 8.48 5.64 -8.78
CA TRP A 178 7.81 4.50 -8.19
C TRP A 178 8.25 3.17 -8.82
N CYS A 179 8.39 3.13 -10.15
CA CYS A 179 8.89 1.95 -10.87
C CYS A 179 10.32 1.60 -10.46
N VAL A 180 11.24 2.58 -10.44
CA VAL A 180 12.65 2.37 -10.09
C VAL A 180 12.82 1.99 -8.62
N ILE A 181 12.18 2.71 -7.69
CA ILE A 181 12.21 2.38 -6.26
C ILE A 181 11.59 1.00 -6.03
N GLY A 182 10.46 0.72 -6.68
CA GLY A 182 9.80 -0.59 -6.64
C GLY A 182 10.70 -1.73 -7.11
N PHE A 183 11.46 -1.55 -8.19
CA PHE A 183 12.48 -2.49 -8.62
C PHE A 183 13.57 -2.68 -7.55
N LEU A 184 14.12 -1.58 -7.02
CA LEU A 184 15.21 -1.61 -6.04
C LEU A 184 14.82 -2.32 -4.75
N VAL A 185 13.60 -2.13 -4.25
CA VAL A 185 13.13 -2.83 -3.04
C VAL A 185 12.76 -4.28 -3.30
N SER A 186 12.32 -4.61 -4.52
CA SER A 186 11.93 -5.96 -4.91
C SER A 186 13.12 -6.87 -5.19
N PHE A 187 14.18 -6.34 -5.79
CA PHE A 187 15.33 -7.14 -6.19
C PHE A 187 16.00 -7.91 -5.03
N PRO A 188 16.25 -7.32 -3.84
CA PRO A 188 16.80 -8.05 -2.70
C PRO A 188 15.91 -9.20 -2.23
N LEU A 189 14.58 -9.06 -2.25
CA LEU A 189 13.67 -10.16 -1.89
C LEU A 189 13.95 -11.42 -2.68
N HIS A 190 14.13 -11.27 -4.00
CA HIS A 190 14.33 -12.38 -4.92
C HIS A 190 15.79 -12.82 -5.02
N ALA A 191 16.74 -11.88 -4.94
CA ALA A 191 18.17 -12.16 -4.98
C ALA A 191 18.62 -13.00 -3.76
N PHE A 192 18.11 -12.66 -2.58
CA PHE A 192 18.41 -13.38 -1.33
C PHE A 192 17.39 -14.47 -1.00
N LYS A 193 16.41 -14.71 -1.90
CA LYS A 193 15.35 -15.74 -1.75
C LYS A 193 14.64 -15.64 -0.39
N LEU A 194 14.33 -14.41 0.02
CA LEU A 194 13.66 -14.17 1.30
C LEU A 194 12.23 -14.73 1.27
N LYS A 195 11.82 -15.31 2.37
CA LYS A 195 10.46 -15.84 2.55
C LYS A 195 9.56 -14.73 3.10
N PHE A 196 8.47 -14.42 2.40
CA PHE A 196 7.50 -13.39 2.80
C PHE A 196 6.05 -13.78 2.46
N GLN A 197 5.80 -15.07 2.25
CA GLN A 197 4.46 -15.54 1.87
C GLN A 197 3.46 -15.35 3.00
N SER A 198 2.28 -14.86 2.65
CA SER A 198 1.12 -14.78 3.52
C SER A 198 -0.14 -14.95 2.68
N PRO A 199 -1.14 -15.68 3.18
CA PRO A 199 -2.41 -15.83 2.49
C PRO A 199 -3.23 -14.53 2.44
N LEU A 200 -2.84 -13.51 3.21
CA LEU A 200 -3.56 -12.23 3.31
C LEU A 200 -3.07 -11.18 2.29
N LEU A 201 -1.85 -11.31 1.75
CA LEU A 201 -1.25 -10.28 0.89
C LEU A 201 -2.06 -10.01 -0.38
N LEU A 202 -2.47 -11.04 -1.11
CA LEU A 202 -3.25 -10.84 -2.33
C LEU A 202 -4.67 -10.35 -2.05
N PRO A 203 -5.43 -10.93 -1.10
CA PRO A 203 -6.72 -10.35 -0.71
C PRO A 203 -6.59 -8.87 -0.30
N TYR A 204 -5.59 -8.52 0.51
CA TYR A 204 -5.35 -7.13 0.89
C TYR A 204 -5.14 -6.24 -0.33
N LEU A 205 -4.25 -6.62 -1.25
CA LEU A 205 -3.93 -5.84 -2.46
C LEU A 205 -5.20 -5.54 -3.28
N PHE A 206 -6.02 -6.55 -3.53
CA PHE A 206 -7.24 -6.39 -4.34
C PHE A 206 -8.34 -5.65 -3.59
N ILE A 207 -8.54 -5.93 -2.29
CA ILE A 207 -9.56 -5.23 -1.48
C ILE A 207 -9.22 -3.74 -1.39
N GLN A 208 -7.96 -3.39 -1.12
CA GLN A 208 -7.51 -2.01 -1.06
C GLN A 208 -7.65 -1.32 -2.43
N TRP A 209 -7.28 -1.98 -3.52
CA TRP A 209 -7.45 -1.44 -4.87
C TRP A 209 -8.93 -1.19 -5.18
N ILE A 210 -9.83 -2.12 -4.87
CA ILE A 210 -11.28 -1.96 -5.03
C ILE A 210 -11.79 -0.80 -4.16
N TYR A 211 -11.34 -0.71 -2.92
CA TYR A 211 -11.70 0.36 -2.00
C TYR A 211 -11.38 1.75 -2.58
N PHE A 212 -10.18 1.97 -3.07
CA PHE A 212 -9.80 3.24 -3.67
C PHE A 212 -10.64 3.58 -4.90
N ASN A 213 -10.89 2.59 -5.77
CA ASN A 213 -11.74 2.81 -6.94
C ASN A 213 -13.19 3.14 -6.55
N ILE A 214 -13.74 2.52 -5.50
CA ILE A 214 -15.08 2.87 -4.99
C ILE A 214 -15.11 4.31 -4.48
N LEU A 215 -14.10 4.77 -3.72
CA LEU A 215 -14.06 6.14 -3.22
C LEU A 215 -13.95 7.17 -4.37
N VAL A 216 -13.23 6.85 -5.44
CA VAL A 216 -13.20 7.69 -6.66
C VAL A 216 -14.58 7.76 -7.30
N LEU A 217 -15.25 6.61 -7.50
CA LEU A 217 -16.60 6.55 -8.11
C LEU A 217 -17.66 7.29 -7.27
N LEU A 218 -17.51 7.31 -5.97
CA LEU A 218 -18.41 8.04 -5.05
C LEU A 218 -18.05 9.53 -4.94
N ASP A 219 -17.03 10.01 -5.65
CA ASP A 219 -16.52 11.39 -5.63
C ASP A 219 -16.29 11.91 -4.20
N VAL A 220 -15.76 11.05 -3.34
CA VAL A 220 -15.46 11.40 -1.94
C VAL A 220 -14.32 12.42 -1.91
N LYS A 221 -14.58 13.59 -1.31
CA LYS A 221 -13.61 14.69 -1.17
C LYS A 221 -13.51 15.14 0.28
N PHE A 222 -12.31 15.61 0.62
CA PHE A 222 -12.02 16.31 1.89
C PHE A 222 -12.67 17.70 1.94
#